data_0bb814f25f0a7b5ee7c1519b637881a7
#
_entry.id   0bb814f25f0a7b5ee7c1519b637881a7
#
_cell.length_a   1.000
_cell.length_b   1.000
_cell.length_c   1.000
_cell.angle_alpha   90.00
_cell.angle_beta   90.00
_cell.angle_gamma   90.00
#
_symmetry.space_group_name_H-M   'P 1'
#
loop_
_entity.id
_entity.type
_entity.pdbx_description
1 polymer ?
#
loop_
_entity_poly.entity_id
_entity_poly.type
_entity_poly.pdbx_seq_one_letter_code
_entity_poly.pdbx_strand_id
1 'polypeptide(L)'
;TNTHYMYPQTPWWGSGSTMAAMKPNKQRTLDRLARIEGQVRGIARMVEEDRYCVDILSQTAAVHSALMGVERMLLENHARHCVEAAIASGEPDEQRAKFNELIALLQRTQLQGRT
;
A
#
# COMPACT_ATOMS: atom_id res chain seq x y z
N THR A 1 16.52 2.50 17.02
CA THR A 1 17.41 1.43 17.11
C THR A 1 16.88 0.08 16.75
N ASN A 2 15.84 0.02 16.07
CA ASN A 2 15.26 -1.22 15.79
C ASN A 2 15.44 -1.60 14.38
N THR A 3 16.57 -2.18 14.12
CA THR A 3 16.93 -2.63 12.80
C THR A 3 16.10 -3.82 12.35
N HIS A 4 15.30 -4.37 13.25
CA HIS A 4 14.48 -5.52 12.92
C HIS A 4 13.36 -5.19 11.95
N TYR A 5 13.04 -3.92 11.85
CA TYR A 5 12.00 -3.51 10.92
C TYR A 5 12.55 -3.05 9.61
N MET A 6 13.81 -3.30 9.37
CA MET A 6 14.34 -3.00 8.06
C MET A 6 13.67 -3.90 7.04
N TYR A 7 13.33 -3.31 5.94
CA TYR A 7 12.74 -4.02 4.85
C TYR A 7 13.70 -5.08 4.34
N PRO A 8 13.18 -6.21 3.88
CA PRO A 8 14.03 -7.23 3.29
C PRO A 8 14.87 -6.61 2.18
N GLN A 9 16.09 -7.05 2.11
CA GLN A 9 17.01 -6.55 1.09
C GLN A 9 16.51 -6.87 -0.31
N THR A 10 15.87 -8.01 -0.46
CA THR A 10 15.23 -8.34 -1.71
C THR A 10 13.74 -8.19 -1.53
N PRO A 11 13.19 -7.13 -2.02
CA PRO A 11 11.77 -6.92 -1.85
C PRO A 11 10.96 -8.01 -2.55
N TRP A 12 9.87 -8.34 -1.96
CA TRP A 12 8.99 -9.36 -2.50
C TRP A 12 8.43 -8.99 -3.87
N TRP A 13 8.40 -7.71 -4.17
CA TRP A 13 7.98 -7.28 -5.50
C TRP A 13 9.09 -7.51 -6.52
N GLY A 14 10.24 -7.80 -6.07
CA GLY A 14 11.33 -8.38 -6.78
C GLY A 14 11.81 -7.65 -7.96
N SER A 15 11.49 -8.04 -8.99
CA SER A 15 12.23 -7.86 -10.15
C SER A 15 11.52 -6.99 -11.09
N GLY A 16 11.23 -5.93 -10.69
CA GLY A 16 11.34 -5.07 -11.58
C GLY A 16 10.39 -4.42 -12.49
N SER A 17 9.91 -5.05 -13.39
CA SER A 17 9.17 -4.40 -14.45
C SER A 17 7.91 -3.72 -13.93
N THR A 18 7.30 -4.32 -12.94
CA THR A 18 6.10 -3.76 -12.35
C THR A 18 6.39 -2.45 -11.64
N MET A 19 7.50 -2.40 -10.92
CA MET A 19 7.88 -1.18 -10.22
C MET A 19 8.28 -0.07 -11.18
N ALA A 20 8.88 -0.43 -12.32
CA ALA A 20 9.21 0.55 -13.31
C ALA A 20 7.95 1.22 -13.88
N ALA A 21 6.88 0.45 -14.03
CA ALA A 21 5.62 0.98 -14.50
C ALA A 21 4.96 1.92 -13.49
N MET A 22 5.36 1.82 -12.22
CA MET A 22 4.82 2.67 -11.17
C MET A 22 5.63 3.95 -10.94
N LYS A 23 6.62 4.21 -11.78
CA LYS A 23 7.54 5.31 -11.57
C LYS A 23 6.90 6.66 -11.24
N PRO A 24 5.88 7.11 -11.95
CA PRO A 24 5.30 8.42 -11.65
C PRO A 24 4.70 8.52 -10.26
N ASN A 25 4.21 7.39 -9.73
CA ASN A 25 3.57 7.37 -8.43
C ASN A 25 4.48 6.84 -7.34
N LYS A 26 5.62 6.31 -7.72
CA LYS A 26 6.53 5.70 -6.76
C LYS A 26 6.99 6.71 -5.71
N GLN A 27 7.44 7.87 -6.15
CA GLN A 27 7.94 8.88 -5.23
C GLN A 27 6.82 9.41 -4.34
N ARG A 28 5.63 9.63 -4.88
CA ARG A 28 4.49 10.06 -4.08
C ARG A 28 4.14 9.03 -3.02
N THR A 29 4.18 7.75 -3.40
CA THR A 29 3.90 6.68 -2.46
C THR A 29 4.93 6.64 -1.36
N LEU A 30 6.20 6.75 -1.72
CA LEU A 30 7.28 6.77 -0.74
C LEU A 30 7.19 7.97 0.19
N ASP A 31 6.84 9.12 -0.34
CA ASP A 31 6.68 10.32 0.47
C ASP A 31 5.55 10.16 1.48
N ARG A 32 4.45 9.55 1.06
CA ARG A 32 3.34 9.28 1.97
C ARG A 32 3.73 8.29 3.04
N LEU A 33 4.45 7.24 2.67
CA LEU A 33 4.92 6.26 3.63
C LEU A 33 5.89 6.87 4.63
N ALA A 34 6.76 7.76 4.18
CA ALA A 34 7.68 8.45 5.08
C ALA A 34 6.91 9.29 6.11
N ARG A 35 5.85 9.94 5.66
CA ARG A 35 5.00 10.71 6.57
C ARG A 35 4.31 9.81 7.58
N ILE A 36 3.80 8.66 7.11
CA ILE A 36 3.15 7.69 7.98
C ILE A 36 4.13 7.16 9.00
N GLU A 37 5.36 6.88 8.58
CA GLU A 37 6.40 6.44 9.49
C GLU A 37 6.61 7.45 10.60
N GLY A 38 6.66 8.73 10.26
CA GLY A 38 6.79 9.77 11.27
C GLY A 38 5.59 9.82 12.22
N GLN A 39 4.39 9.62 11.67
CA GLN A 39 3.19 9.58 12.49
C GLN A 39 3.20 8.40 13.47
N VAL A 40 3.68 7.24 13.02
CA VAL A 40 3.79 6.08 13.89
C VAL A 40 4.77 6.35 15.03
N ARG A 41 5.89 6.97 14.71
CA ARG A 41 6.85 7.35 15.76
C ARG A 41 6.24 8.33 16.75
N GLY A 42 5.44 9.26 16.24
CA GLY A 42 4.72 10.19 17.12
C GLY A 42 3.76 9.47 18.05
N ILE A 43 3.06 8.45 17.53
CA ILE A 43 2.17 7.65 18.36
C ILE A 43 2.95 6.93 19.46
N ALA A 44 4.09 6.35 19.11
CA ALA A 44 4.92 5.67 20.09
C ALA A 44 5.34 6.62 21.21
N ARG A 45 5.67 7.85 20.85
CA ARG A 45 6.02 8.85 21.85
C ARG A 45 4.85 9.19 22.75
N MET A 46 3.65 9.29 22.18
CA MET A 46 2.45 9.55 22.97
C MET A 46 2.20 8.44 23.98
N VAL A 47 2.44 7.20 23.57
CA VAL A 47 2.30 6.06 24.50
C VAL A 47 3.33 6.16 25.60
N GLU A 48 4.56 6.48 25.26
CA GLU A 48 5.63 6.62 26.27
C GLU A 48 5.32 7.72 27.26
N GLU A 49 4.69 8.79 26.81
CA GLU A 49 4.37 9.95 27.64
C GLU A 49 3.04 9.80 28.36
N ASP A 50 2.41 8.65 28.24
CA ASP A 50 1.13 8.38 28.87
C ASP A 50 0.06 9.41 28.51
N ARG A 51 0.06 9.79 27.23
CA ARG A 51 -0.95 10.72 26.73
C ARG A 51 -2.34 10.12 26.82
N TYR A 52 -3.31 10.97 26.74
CA TYR A 52 -4.71 10.56 26.85
C TYR A 52 -5.04 9.54 25.74
N CYS A 53 -5.64 8.43 26.14
CA CYS A 53 -5.89 7.29 25.27
C CYS A 53 -6.72 7.66 24.04
N VAL A 54 -7.71 8.52 24.21
CA VAL A 54 -8.57 8.92 23.09
C VAL A 54 -7.75 9.68 22.03
N ASP A 55 -6.80 10.49 22.47
CA ASP A 55 -5.94 11.22 21.54
C ASP A 55 -5.05 10.24 20.75
N ILE A 56 -4.54 9.23 21.44
CA ILE A 56 -3.71 8.21 20.77
C ILE A 56 -4.54 7.45 19.74
N LEU A 57 -5.76 7.07 20.10
CA LEU A 57 -6.65 6.37 19.18
C LEU A 57 -6.99 7.23 17.96
N SER A 58 -7.16 8.52 18.19
CA SER A 58 -7.42 9.44 17.10
C SER A 58 -6.24 9.47 16.11
N GLN A 59 -5.03 9.45 16.62
CA GLN A 59 -3.84 9.42 15.77
C GLN A 59 -3.71 8.10 15.03
N THR A 60 -4.04 6.99 15.70
CA THR A 60 -4.04 5.69 15.02
C THR A 60 -5.04 5.65 13.89
N ALA A 61 -6.22 6.21 14.10
CA ALA A 61 -7.24 6.26 13.05
C ALA A 61 -6.72 7.04 11.85
N ALA A 62 -6.00 8.12 12.09
CA ALA A 62 -5.42 8.92 11.02
C ALA A 62 -4.39 8.11 10.22
N VAL A 63 -3.57 7.31 10.90
CA VAL A 63 -2.59 6.46 10.24
C VAL A 63 -3.30 5.39 9.40
N HIS A 64 -4.36 4.81 9.92
CA HIS A 64 -5.16 3.86 9.16
C HIS A 64 -5.67 4.47 7.86
N SER A 65 -6.24 5.66 7.95
CA SER A 65 -6.74 6.34 6.76
C SER A 65 -5.63 6.64 5.77
N ALA A 66 -4.48 7.04 6.27
CA ALA A 66 -3.33 7.33 5.40
C ALA A 66 -2.85 6.07 4.69
N LEU A 67 -2.81 4.95 5.40
CA LEU A 67 -2.42 3.68 4.80
C LEU A 67 -3.43 3.22 3.75
N MET A 68 -4.71 3.41 4.01
CA MET A 68 -5.73 3.10 3.02
C MET A 68 -5.54 3.92 1.74
N GLY A 69 -5.11 5.17 1.89
CA GLY A 69 -4.79 5.99 0.74
C GLY A 69 -3.63 5.44 -0.07
N VAL A 70 -2.60 4.93 0.61
CA VAL A 70 -1.48 4.28 -0.06
C VAL A 70 -1.95 3.02 -0.78
N GLU A 71 -2.76 2.21 -0.12
CA GLU A 71 -3.30 1.00 -0.74
C GLU A 71 -4.07 1.33 -2.00
N ARG A 72 -4.88 2.38 -1.96
CA ARG A 72 -5.66 2.79 -3.12
C ARG A 72 -4.75 3.18 -4.28
N MET A 73 -3.70 3.94 -3.99
CA MET A 73 -2.75 4.33 -5.03
C MET A 73 -2.09 3.12 -5.68
N LEU A 74 -1.66 2.17 -4.85
CA LEU A 74 -1.00 0.98 -5.34
C LEU A 74 -1.95 0.13 -6.17
N LEU A 75 -3.19 -0.01 -5.70
CA LEU A 75 -4.19 -0.80 -6.40
C LEU A 75 -4.53 -0.18 -7.75
N GLU A 76 -4.72 1.13 -7.81
CA GLU A 76 -5.01 1.82 -9.06
C GLU A 76 -3.89 1.63 -10.07
N ASN A 77 -2.65 1.77 -9.61
CA ASN A 77 -1.51 1.59 -10.48
C ASN A 77 -1.42 0.15 -10.98
N HIS A 78 -1.59 -0.78 -10.07
CA HIS A 78 -1.54 -2.19 -10.45
C HIS A 78 -2.64 -2.54 -11.44
N ALA A 79 -3.84 -2.07 -11.17
CA ALA A 79 -4.98 -2.35 -12.03
C ALA A 79 -4.77 -1.80 -13.44
N ARG A 80 -4.29 -0.56 -13.55
CA ARG A 80 -4.05 0.06 -14.84
C ARG A 80 -2.99 -0.71 -15.62
N HIS A 81 -1.89 -1.02 -14.96
CA HIS A 81 -0.80 -1.75 -15.59
C HIS A 81 -1.23 -3.15 -16.03
N CYS A 82 -1.98 -3.81 -15.16
CA CYS A 82 -2.47 -5.17 -15.43
C CYS A 82 -3.41 -5.18 -16.63
N VAL A 83 -4.33 -4.21 -16.70
CA VAL A 83 -5.27 -4.11 -17.81
C VAL A 83 -4.52 -3.81 -19.11
N GLU A 84 -3.57 -2.89 -19.07
CA GLU A 84 -2.79 -2.57 -20.26
C GLU A 84 -2.02 -3.78 -20.78
N ALA A 85 -1.42 -4.53 -19.86
CA ALA A 85 -0.67 -5.73 -20.24
C ALA A 85 -1.58 -6.78 -20.84
N ALA A 86 -2.76 -6.97 -20.28
CA ALA A 86 -3.72 -7.94 -20.78
C ALA A 86 -4.22 -7.57 -22.17
N ILE A 87 -4.51 -6.29 -22.38
CA ILE A 87 -4.92 -5.81 -23.69
C ILE A 87 -3.82 -6.03 -24.71
N ALA A 88 -2.58 -5.70 -24.32
CA ALA A 88 -1.45 -5.83 -25.23
C ALA A 88 -1.17 -7.29 -25.60
N SER A 89 -1.47 -8.23 -24.71
CA SER A 89 -1.23 -9.64 -24.97
C SER A 89 -2.15 -10.21 -26.06
N GLY A 90 -3.36 -9.66 -26.15
CA GLY A 90 -4.34 -10.17 -27.10
C GLY A 90 -4.84 -11.57 -26.83
N GLU A 91 -4.51 -12.16 -25.68
CA GLU A 91 -4.86 -13.53 -25.34
C GLU A 91 -6.06 -13.54 -24.40
N PRO A 92 -7.21 -14.11 -24.85
CA PRO A 92 -8.42 -14.09 -24.02
C PRO A 92 -8.27 -14.78 -22.67
N ASP A 93 -7.54 -15.87 -22.64
CA ASP A 93 -7.33 -16.60 -21.38
C ASP A 93 -6.54 -15.78 -20.37
N GLU A 94 -5.50 -15.11 -20.85
CA GLU A 94 -4.70 -14.26 -20.01
C GLU A 94 -5.50 -13.05 -19.52
N GLN A 95 -6.31 -12.49 -20.40
CA GLN A 95 -7.18 -11.37 -20.04
C GLN A 95 -8.14 -11.75 -18.92
N ARG A 96 -8.72 -12.94 -19.03
CA ARG A 96 -9.65 -13.44 -18.02
C ARG A 96 -8.93 -13.70 -16.70
N ALA A 97 -7.73 -14.28 -16.75
CA ALA A 97 -6.96 -14.55 -15.55
C ALA A 97 -6.61 -13.26 -14.81
N LYS A 98 -6.19 -12.25 -15.54
CA LYS A 98 -5.86 -10.96 -14.94
C LYS A 98 -7.07 -10.27 -14.37
N PHE A 99 -8.19 -10.37 -15.05
CA PHE A 99 -9.43 -9.81 -14.56
C PHE A 99 -9.86 -10.46 -13.23
N ASN A 100 -9.77 -11.77 -13.16
CA ASN A 100 -10.10 -12.49 -11.93
C ASN A 100 -9.17 -12.13 -10.80
N GLU A 101 -7.89 -11.98 -11.08
CA GLU A 101 -6.91 -11.55 -10.11
C GLU A 101 -7.26 -10.18 -9.55
N LEU A 102 -7.65 -9.26 -10.43
CA LEU A 102 -7.99 -7.91 -10.03
C LEU A 102 -9.23 -7.90 -9.14
N ILE A 103 -10.22 -8.71 -9.49
CA ILE A 103 -11.43 -8.81 -8.67
C ILE A 103 -11.10 -9.33 -7.29
N ALA A 104 -10.23 -10.32 -7.19
CA ALA A 104 -9.82 -10.87 -5.90
C ALA A 104 -9.13 -9.81 -5.04
N LEU A 105 -8.29 -8.97 -5.66
CA LEU A 105 -7.62 -7.89 -4.95
C LEU A 105 -8.62 -6.86 -4.44
N LEU A 106 -9.59 -6.51 -5.26
CA LEU A 106 -10.61 -5.54 -4.86
C LEU A 106 -11.43 -6.05 -3.68
N GLN A 107 -11.80 -7.32 -3.71
CA GLN A 107 -12.57 -7.90 -2.62
C GLN A 107 -11.78 -7.89 -1.31
N ARG A 108 -10.50 -8.22 -1.39
CA ARG A 108 -9.64 -8.21 -0.20
C ARG A 108 -9.55 -6.81 0.39
N THR A 109 -9.35 -5.80 -0.46
CA THR A 109 -9.21 -4.42 -0.02
C THR A 109 -10.50 -3.93 0.63
N GLN A 110 -11.64 -4.27 0.06
CA GLN A 110 -12.92 -3.87 0.63
C GLN A 110 -13.16 -4.49 1.99
N LEU A 111 -12.80 -5.75 2.16
CA LEU A 111 -12.96 -6.42 3.44
C LEU A 111 -12.12 -5.75 4.52
N GLN A 112 -10.90 -5.40 4.20
CA GLN A 112 -10.04 -4.68 5.13
C GLN A 112 -10.58 -3.29 5.46
N GLY A 113 -11.13 -2.63 4.47
CA GLY A 113 -11.66 -1.30 4.65
C GLY A 113 -12.90 -1.24 5.54
N ARG A 114 -13.58 -2.36 5.73
CA ARG A 114 -14.78 -2.40 6.55
C ARG A 114 -14.50 -2.56 8.03
N THR A 115 -13.33 -3.00 8.36
CA THR A 115 -12.95 -3.13 9.75
C THR A 115 -12.31 -1.87 10.26
#